data_58b9926acf36d9ee6d3cc32ad6e0eed5
#
_entry.id   58b9926acf36d9ee6d3cc32ad6e0eed5
#
_cell.length_a   1.000
_cell.length_b   1.000
_cell.length_c   1.000
_cell.angle_alpha   90.00
_cell.angle_beta   90.00
_cell.angle_gamma   90.00
#
_symmetry.space_group_name_H-M   'P 1'
#
loop_
_entity.id
_entity.type
_entity.pdbx_description
1 polymer ?
#
loop_
_entity_poly.entity_id
_entity_poly.type
_entity_poly.pdbx_seq_one_letter_code
_entity_poly.pdbx_strand_id
1 'polypeptide(L)'
;MKLPNAYQMKELEAYTIQHDDIKSIDLMETAAMKVAEFIFYNYINHDTPIIIYSGPGNNGGDGLALARLLSKSNYTNIKAYLFNTNNSLSEDCKQNAERLKVECPKVSFTEIQQQFEAPEMSNETLIIDALFGTGINKPLGGGYAALVKFINA
;
A
#
# COMPACT_ATOMS: atom_id res chain seq x y z
N MET A 1 10.00 -19.55 16.79
CA MET A 1 10.16 -19.22 15.36
C MET A 1 11.11 -18.05 15.23
N LYS A 2 12.16 -18.13 14.41
CA LYS A 2 13.05 -17.01 14.14
C LYS A 2 12.47 -16.21 12.96
N LEU A 3 12.17 -14.94 13.18
CA LEU A 3 11.75 -14.04 12.11
C LEU A 3 12.98 -13.42 11.45
N PRO A 4 13.04 -13.31 10.12
CA PRO A 4 14.12 -12.62 9.44
C PRO A 4 14.07 -11.11 9.77
N ASN A 5 15.24 -10.49 9.89
CA ASN A 5 15.33 -9.04 9.97
C ASN A 5 15.18 -8.39 8.58
N ALA A 6 15.13 -7.04 8.52
CA ALA A 6 14.92 -6.31 7.27
C ALA A 6 15.96 -6.60 6.18
N TYR A 7 17.23 -6.82 6.56
CA TYR A 7 18.30 -7.18 5.63
C TYR A 7 18.08 -8.59 5.07
N GLN A 8 17.77 -9.54 5.94
CA GLN A 8 17.49 -10.92 5.57
C GLN A 8 16.24 -11.05 4.68
N MET A 9 15.21 -10.22 4.94
CA MET A 9 14.03 -10.17 4.06
C MET A 9 14.39 -9.73 2.65
N LYS A 10 15.20 -8.68 2.49
CA LYS A 10 15.66 -8.23 1.17
C LYS A 10 16.50 -9.29 0.45
N GLU A 11 17.35 -10.01 1.17
CA GLU A 11 18.11 -11.12 0.57
C GLU A 11 17.20 -12.27 0.13
N LEU A 12 16.18 -12.61 0.92
CA LEU A 12 15.19 -13.63 0.56
C LEU A 12 14.37 -13.22 -0.66
N GLU A 13 13.89 -11.98 -0.72
CA GLU A 13 13.18 -11.45 -1.89
C GLU A 13 14.04 -11.50 -3.15
N ALA A 14 15.30 -11.02 -3.07
CA ALA A 14 16.22 -11.05 -4.19
C ALA A 14 16.53 -12.50 -4.63
N TYR A 15 16.71 -13.41 -3.68
CA TYR A 15 16.93 -14.82 -3.96
C TYR A 15 15.72 -15.43 -4.68
N THR A 16 14.50 -15.18 -4.19
CA THR A 16 13.26 -15.69 -4.79
C THR A 16 13.10 -15.20 -6.23
N ILE A 17 13.29 -13.89 -6.46
CA ILE A 17 13.22 -13.30 -7.80
C ILE A 17 14.23 -13.96 -8.75
N GLN A 18 15.45 -14.24 -8.28
CA GLN A 18 16.52 -14.77 -9.11
C GLN A 18 16.38 -16.27 -9.39
N HIS A 19 15.86 -17.05 -8.43
CA HIS A 19 15.87 -18.53 -8.51
C HIS A 19 14.55 -19.15 -8.92
N ASP A 20 13.43 -18.47 -8.62
CA ASP A 20 12.10 -18.98 -8.94
C ASP A 20 11.52 -18.36 -10.22
N ASP A 21 12.31 -17.57 -10.95
CA ASP A 21 11.92 -16.85 -12.18
C ASP A 21 10.63 -16.01 -11.99
N ILE A 22 10.44 -15.48 -10.76
CA ILE A 22 9.29 -14.67 -10.36
C ILE A 22 9.67 -13.19 -10.53
N LYS A 23 8.83 -12.43 -11.22
CA LYS A 23 9.00 -10.97 -11.31
C LYS A 23 8.70 -10.31 -9.96
N SER A 24 9.39 -9.21 -9.65
CA SER A 24 9.16 -8.41 -8.44
C SER A 24 7.68 -8.02 -8.27
N ILE A 25 7.03 -7.64 -9.36
CA ILE A 25 5.60 -7.27 -9.37
C ILE A 25 4.68 -8.45 -9.01
N ASP A 26 5.04 -9.69 -9.36
CA ASP A 26 4.25 -10.88 -9.06
C ASP A 26 4.44 -11.30 -7.59
N LEU A 27 5.65 -11.10 -7.06
CA LEU A 27 5.92 -11.28 -5.63
C LEU A 27 5.12 -10.27 -4.79
N MET A 28 5.08 -9.00 -5.22
CA MET A 28 4.27 -7.96 -4.62
C MET A 28 2.77 -8.29 -4.66
N GLU A 29 2.28 -8.80 -5.77
CA GLU A 29 0.89 -9.25 -5.91
C GLU A 29 0.55 -10.36 -4.91
N THR A 30 1.47 -11.31 -4.74
CA THR A 30 1.33 -12.41 -3.77
C THR A 30 1.29 -11.89 -2.34
N ALA A 31 2.14 -10.94 -1.99
CA ALA A 31 2.16 -10.31 -0.66
C ALA A 31 0.86 -9.54 -0.39
N ALA A 32 0.41 -8.72 -1.35
CA ALA A 32 -0.85 -7.98 -1.25
C ALA A 32 -2.06 -8.92 -1.12
N MET A 33 -2.05 -10.08 -1.82
CA MET A 33 -3.11 -11.08 -1.70
C MET A 33 -3.21 -11.66 -0.29
N LYS A 34 -2.08 -11.89 0.40
CA LYS A 34 -2.11 -12.37 1.80
C LYS A 34 -2.73 -11.37 2.75
N VAL A 35 -2.50 -10.08 2.54
CA VAL A 35 -3.18 -9.03 3.32
C VAL A 35 -4.67 -8.96 2.95
N ALA A 36 -5.02 -9.10 1.67
CA ALA A 36 -6.41 -9.12 1.23
C ALA A 36 -7.18 -10.30 1.85
N GLU A 37 -6.60 -11.51 1.90
CA GLU A 37 -7.19 -12.69 2.55
C GLU A 37 -7.53 -12.39 4.04
N PHE A 38 -6.62 -11.72 4.75
CA PHE A 38 -6.88 -11.29 6.13
C PHE A 38 -8.07 -10.32 6.23
N ILE A 39 -8.14 -9.36 5.29
CA ILE A 39 -9.24 -8.39 5.25
C ILE A 39 -10.56 -9.09 4.92
N PHE A 40 -10.60 -9.99 3.95
CA PHE A 40 -11.80 -10.76 3.60
C PHE A 40 -12.36 -11.56 4.78
N TYR A 41 -11.47 -12.10 5.61
CA TYR A 41 -11.88 -12.86 6.78
C TYR A 41 -12.43 -11.97 7.91
N ASN A 42 -11.84 -10.80 8.14
CA ASN A 42 -12.14 -9.96 9.31
C ASN A 42 -13.17 -8.85 9.01
N TYR A 43 -13.30 -8.43 7.74
CA TYR A 43 -14.13 -7.31 7.31
C TYR A 43 -15.10 -7.77 6.22
N ILE A 44 -16.09 -8.56 6.59
CA ILE A 44 -17.06 -9.16 5.67
C ILE A 44 -18.06 -8.17 5.06
N ASN A 45 -18.18 -6.97 5.66
CA ASN A 45 -18.99 -5.90 5.07
C ASN A 45 -18.21 -5.19 3.96
N HIS A 46 -18.61 -5.38 2.71
CA HIS A 46 -17.94 -4.82 1.54
C HIS A 46 -18.14 -3.30 1.39
N ASP A 47 -19.02 -2.68 2.17
CA ASP A 47 -19.19 -1.23 2.24
C ASP A 47 -18.32 -0.56 3.33
N THR A 48 -17.55 -1.35 4.08
CA THR A 48 -16.60 -0.82 5.06
C THR A 48 -15.72 0.25 4.43
N PRO A 49 -15.66 1.47 4.99
CA PRO A 49 -14.77 2.52 4.48
C PRO A 49 -13.32 2.08 4.64
N ILE A 50 -12.57 2.07 3.54
CA ILE A 50 -11.16 1.68 3.54
C ILE A 50 -10.33 2.85 3.01
N ILE A 51 -9.33 3.27 3.79
CA ILE A 51 -8.38 4.30 3.37
C ILE A 51 -6.98 3.69 3.35
N ILE A 52 -6.33 3.80 2.21
CA ILE A 52 -4.98 3.27 1.98
C ILE A 52 -4.03 4.44 1.76
N TYR A 53 -3.03 4.58 2.61
CA TYR A 53 -1.96 5.57 2.50
C TYR A 53 -0.71 4.90 1.95
N SER A 54 -0.39 5.14 0.70
CA SER A 54 0.73 4.54 -0.02
C SER A 54 1.89 5.51 -0.17
N GLY A 55 3.09 5.09 0.20
CA GLY A 55 4.32 5.83 -0.08
C GLY A 55 4.85 5.57 -1.50
N PRO A 56 5.97 6.22 -1.88
CA PRO A 56 6.49 6.14 -3.25
C PRO A 56 7.28 4.85 -3.54
N GLY A 57 7.61 4.07 -2.52
CA GLY A 57 8.40 2.84 -2.65
C GLY A 57 7.56 1.57 -2.85
N ASN A 58 8.21 0.41 -2.75
CA ASN A 58 7.57 -0.89 -2.94
C ASN A 58 6.42 -1.14 -1.95
N ASN A 59 6.58 -0.72 -0.69
CA ASN A 59 5.48 -0.84 0.28
C ASN A 59 4.21 -0.09 -0.17
N GLY A 60 4.37 1.09 -0.79
CA GLY A 60 3.26 1.80 -1.43
C GLY A 60 2.67 1.03 -2.60
N GLY A 61 3.52 0.35 -3.38
CA GLY A 61 3.10 -0.57 -4.44
C GLY A 61 2.23 -1.71 -3.90
N ASP A 62 2.61 -2.32 -2.77
CA ASP A 62 1.80 -3.34 -2.06
C ASP A 62 0.42 -2.77 -1.68
N GLY A 63 0.37 -1.53 -1.15
CA GLY A 63 -0.88 -0.86 -0.81
C GLY A 63 -1.79 -0.63 -2.02
N LEU A 64 -1.24 -0.23 -3.17
CA LEU A 64 -2.00 -0.02 -4.41
C LEU A 64 -2.48 -1.34 -5.03
N ALA A 65 -1.65 -2.39 -4.99
CA ALA A 65 -2.06 -3.75 -5.37
C ALA A 65 -3.21 -4.23 -4.49
N LEU A 66 -3.12 -4.02 -3.19
CA LEU A 66 -4.19 -4.35 -2.24
C LEU A 66 -5.48 -3.59 -2.54
N ALA A 67 -5.43 -2.29 -2.83
CA ALA A 67 -6.61 -1.50 -3.24
C ALA A 67 -7.32 -2.12 -4.45
N ARG A 68 -6.54 -2.56 -5.45
CA ARG A 68 -7.06 -3.22 -6.66
C ARG A 68 -7.70 -4.57 -6.34
N LEU A 69 -7.06 -5.40 -5.51
CA LEU A 69 -7.59 -6.71 -5.10
C LEU A 69 -8.89 -6.57 -4.32
N LEU A 70 -8.97 -5.63 -3.37
CA LEU A 70 -10.18 -5.34 -2.61
C LEU A 70 -11.31 -4.87 -3.52
N SER A 71 -11.03 -3.95 -4.44
CA SER A 71 -12.02 -3.47 -5.40
C SER A 71 -12.56 -4.58 -6.31
N LYS A 72 -11.68 -5.48 -6.79
CA LYS A 72 -12.08 -6.65 -7.58
C LYS A 72 -12.90 -7.66 -6.77
N SER A 73 -12.75 -7.65 -5.45
CA SER A 73 -13.54 -8.47 -4.51
C SER A 73 -14.79 -7.76 -3.99
N ASN A 74 -15.26 -6.73 -4.74
CA ASN A 74 -16.49 -6.00 -4.49
C ASN A 74 -16.52 -5.10 -3.24
N TYR A 75 -15.35 -4.74 -2.67
CA TYR A 75 -15.32 -3.64 -1.70
C TYR A 75 -15.55 -2.33 -2.45
N THR A 76 -16.57 -1.57 -2.02
CA THR A 76 -17.12 -0.44 -2.79
C THR A 76 -16.61 0.91 -2.31
N ASN A 77 -16.15 1.02 -1.05
CA ASN A 77 -15.78 2.28 -0.42
C ASN A 77 -14.27 2.36 -0.13
N ILE A 78 -13.49 2.46 -1.20
CA ILE A 78 -12.02 2.48 -1.13
C ILE A 78 -11.51 3.86 -1.58
N LYS A 79 -10.68 4.48 -0.71
CA LYS A 79 -9.87 5.66 -1.04
C LYS A 79 -8.40 5.29 -0.97
N ALA A 80 -7.64 5.53 -2.02
CA ALA A 80 -6.20 5.28 -2.08
C ALA A 80 -5.44 6.58 -2.35
N TYR A 81 -4.53 6.93 -1.45
CA TYR A 81 -3.68 8.12 -1.55
C TYR A 81 -2.24 7.70 -1.78
N LEU A 82 -1.65 8.11 -2.91
CA LEU A 82 -0.24 7.86 -3.24
C LEU A 82 0.58 9.13 -3.01
N PHE A 83 1.49 9.10 -2.04
CA PHE A 83 2.37 10.22 -1.73
C PHE A 83 3.62 10.20 -2.63
N ASN A 84 3.63 11.04 -3.65
CA ASN A 84 4.71 11.17 -4.64
C ASN A 84 5.33 12.57 -4.62
N THR A 85 5.68 13.05 -3.43
CA THR A 85 6.16 14.43 -3.22
C THR A 85 7.50 14.75 -3.90
N ASN A 86 8.31 13.74 -4.17
CA ASN A 86 9.62 13.87 -4.81
C ASN A 86 9.63 13.42 -6.27
N ASN A 87 8.47 13.10 -6.83
CA ASN A 87 8.30 12.57 -8.18
C ASN A 87 9.23 11.36 -8.47
N SER A 88 9.34 10.46 -7.50
CA SER A 88 10.24 9.31 -7.52
C SER A 88 9.55 8.07 -6.99
N LEU A 89 8.76 7.44 -7.83
CA LEU A 89 8.12 6.15 -7.54
C LEU A 89 9.07 4.99 -7.88
N SER A 90 9.01 3.91 -7.10
CA SER A 90 9.60 2.64 -7.55
C SER A 90 8.84 2.13 -8.78
N GLU A 91 9.50 1.33 -9.60
CA GLU A 91 8.90 0.83 -10.84
C GLU A 91 7.63 0.02 -10.56
N ASP A 92 7.65 -0.85 -9.54
CA ASP A 92 6.49 -1.65 -9.15
C ASP A 92 5.35 -0.79 -8.59
N CYS A 93 5.67 0.28 -7.82
CA CYS A 93 4.68 1.23 -7.33
C CYS A 93 4.00 1.96 -8.49
N LYS A 94 4.78 2.46 -9.45
CA LYS A 94 4.26 3.12 -10.66
C LYS A 94 3.35 2.18 -11.46
N GLN A 95 3.79 0.95 -11.68
CA GLN A 95 3.00 -0.03 -12.42
C GLN A 95 1.69 -0.38 -11.71
N ASN A 96 1.70 -0.51 -10.37
CA ASN A 96 0.47 -0.75 -9.61
C ASN A 96 -0.45 0.47 -9.58
N ALA A 97 0.07 1.70 -9.57
CA ALA A 97 -0.74 2.90 -9.72
C ALA A 97 -1.48 2.92 -11.06
N GLU A 98 -0.81 2.60 -12.16
CA GLU A 98 -1.43 2.51 -13.49
C GLU A 98 -2.46 1.37 -13.56
N ARG A 99 -2.14 0.19 -13.04
CA ARG A 99 -3.09 -0.94 -12.96
C ARG A 99 -4.35 -0.56 -12.18
N LEU A 100 -4.20 0.10 -11.03
CA LEU A 100 -5.34 0.53 -10.22
C LEU A 100 -6.27 1.47 -10.99
N LYS A 101 -5.70 2.49 -11.66
CA LYS A 101 -6.47 3.46 -12.45
C LYS A 101 -7.25 2.80 -13.59
N VAL A 102 -6.60 1.87 -14.30
CA VAL A 102 -7.18 1.22 -15.49
C VAL A 102 -8.19 0.14 -15.10
N GLU A 103 -7.82 -0.73 -14.15
CA GLU A 103 -8.61 -1.91 -13.83
C GLU A 103 -9.74 -1.63 -12.81
N CYS A 104 -9.58 -0.60 -11.97
CA CYS A 104 -10.50 -0.30 -10.89
C CYS A 104 -10.86 1.20 -10.84
N PRO A 105 -11.48 1.78 -11.89
CA PRO A 105 -11.76 3.22 -11.96
C PRO A 105 -12.77 3.71 -10.91
N LYS A 106 -13.44 2.80 -10.20
CA LYS A 106 -14.35 3.13 -9.09
C LYS A 106 -13.62 3.44 -7.78
N VAL A 107 -12.37 3.04 -7.64
CA VAL A 107 -11.54 3.40 -6.48
C VAL A 107 -11.25 4.90 -6.54
N SER A 108 -11.51 5.61 -5.43
CA SER A 108 -11.12 7.01 -5.31
C SER A 108 -9.60 7.10 -5.15
N PHE A 109 -8.88 7.21 -6.25
CA PHE A 109 -7.42 7.30 -6.28
C PHE A 109 -6.96 8.75 -6.40
N THR A 110 -6.04 9.17 -5.51
CA THR A 110 -5.44 10.50 -5.52
C THR A 110 -3.95 10.42 -5.36
N GLU A 111 -3.19 11.01 -6.29
CA GLU A 111 -1.75 11.17 -6.18
C GLU A 111 -1.42 12.54 -5.55
N ILE A 112 -0.69 12.51 -4.44
CA ILE A 112 -0.34 13.69 -3.63
C ILE A 112 1.09 14.11 -3.95
N GLN A 113 1.25 15.28 -4.53
CA GLN A 113 2.56 15.85 -4.88
C GLN A 113 2.98 17.00 -3.98
N GLN A 114 2.04 17.71 -3.35
CA GLN A 114 2.33 18.89 -2.53
C GLN A 114 1.52 18.88 -1.22
N GLN A 115 0.31 19.43 -1.24
CA GLN A 115 -0.56 19.54 -0.06
C GLN A 115 -1.50 18.35 0.03
N PHE A 116 -1.78 17.92 1.24
CA PHE A 116 -2.72 16.87 1.54
C PHE A 116 -3.64 17.30 2.68
N GLU A 117 -4.92 17.23 2.43
CA GLU A 117 -5.95 17.33 3.45
C GLU A 117 -6.47 15.93 3.77
N ALA A 118 -6.33 15.53 5.04
CA ALA A 118 -6.79 14.23 5.46
C ALA A 118 -8.32 14.14 5.35
N PRO A 119 -8.85 13.03 4.82
CA PRO A 119 -10.30 12.85 4.72
C PRO A 119 -10.92 12.68 6.10
N GLU A 120 -12.22 12.99 6.19
CA GLU A 120 -13.00 12.59 7.36
C GLU A 120 -13.02 11.06 7.49
N MET A 121 -12.86 10.60 8.71
CA MET A 121 -12.85 9.18 9.06
C MET A 121 -13.89 8.92 10.14
N SER A 122 -14.52 7.75 10.09
CA SER A 122 -15.36 7.22 11.16
C SER A 122 -14.61 6.18 11.98
N ASN A 123 -15.14 5.83 13.13
CA ASN A 123 -14.58 4.74 13.95
C ASN A 123 -14.64 3.36 13.24
N GLU A 124 -15.40 3.25 12.15
CA GLU A 124 -15.52 2.04 11.35
C GLU A 124 -14.54 2.02 10.17
N THR A 125 -13.78 3.11 9.97
CA THR A 125 -12.85 3.20 8.84
C THR A 125 -11.64 2.30 9.07
N LEU A 126 -11.43 1.37 8.15
CA LEU A 126 -10.20 0.58 8.09
C LEU A 126 -9.10 1.41 7.45
N ILE A 127 -8.04 1.66 8.21
CA ILE A 127 -6.85 2.36 7.71
C ILE A 127 -5.77 1.34 7.38
N ILE A 128 -5.19 1.48 6.20
CA ILE A 128 -4.04 0.67 5.74
C ILE A 128 -2.86 1.62 5.54
N ASP A 129 -1.87 1.50 6.43
CA ASP A 129 -0.61 2.23 6.34
C ASP A 129 0.39 1.45 5.48
N ALA A 130 0.58 1.91 4.26
CA ALA A 130 1.56 1.44 3.29
C ALA A 130 2.57 2.54 2.92
N LEU A 131 2.84 3.49 3.83
CA LEU A 131 3.72 4.64 3.58
C LEU A 131 5.18 4.20 3.46
N PHE A 132 5.66 3.39 4.39
CA PHE A 132 7.05 3.02 4.50
C PHE A 132 7.20 1.53 4.81
N GLY A 133 8.15 0.90 4.14
CA GLY A 133 8.59 -0.46 4.45
C GLY A 133 9.89 -0.46 5.26
N THR A 134 10.67 -1.51 5.08
CA THR A 134 11.96 -1.72 5.77
C THR A 134 13.08 -0.74 5.37
N GLY A 135 12.80 0.18 4.44
CA GLY A 135 13.78 1.13 3.89
C GLY A 135 13.95 2.43 4.68
N ILE A 136 13.22 2.62 5.79
CA ILE A 136 13.39 3.82 6.63
C ILE A 136 14.76 3.79 7.29
N ASN A 137 15.61 4.75 6.94
CA ASN A 137 16.96 4.90 7.47
C ASN A 137 17.21 6.28 8.11
N LYS A 138 16.19 7.14 8.17
CA LYS A 138 16.22 8.48 8.76
C LYS A 138 14.94 8.74 9.55
N PRO A 139 14.97 9.60 10.57
CA PRO A 139 13.77 10.05 11.27
C PRO A 139 12.76 10.66 10.28
N LEU A 140 11.48 10.34 10.49
CA LEU A 140 10.40 10.96 9.72
C LEU A 140 10.28 12.44 10.08
N GLY A 141 10.18 13.30 9.08
CA GLY A 141 10.02 14.75 9.23
C GLY A 141 8.88 15.30 8.38
N GLY A 142 8.54 16.57 8.64
CA GLY A 142 7.57 17.31 7.82
C GLY A 142 6.19 16.66 7.73
N GLY A 143 5.63 16.65 6.52
CA GLY A 143 4.28 16.13 6.25
C GLY A 143 4.09 14.66 6.57
N TYR A 144 5.10 13.82 6.35
CA TYR A 144 5.01 12.39 6.68
C TYR A 144 4.91 12.15 8.19
N ALA A 145 5.67 12.90 9.00
CA ALA A 145 5.55 12.80 10.45
C ALA A 145 4.17 13.24 10.96
N ALA A 146 3.60 14.28 10.35
CA ALA A 146 2.24 14.75 10.66
C ALA A 146 1.19 13.71 10.26
N LEU A 147 1.33 13.10 9.08
CA LEU A 147 0.43 12.05 8.60
C LEU A 147 0.45 10.81 9.49
N VAL A 148 1.64 10.32 9.85
CA VAL A 148 1.76 9.17 10.75
C VAL A 148 1.13 9.45 12.12
N LYS A 149 1.31 10.67 12.66
CA LYS A 149 0.62 11.08 13.90
C LYS A 149 -0.89 11.10 13.74
N PHE A 150 -1.38 11.59 12.62
CA PHE A 150 -2.82 11.63 12.32
C PHE A 150 -3.42 10.22 12.21
N ILE A 151 -2.74 9.30 11.53
CA ILE A 151 -3.19 7.90 11.40
C ILE A 151 -3.28 7.18 12.76
N ASN A 152 -2.41 7.55 13.71
CA ASN A 152 -2.31 6.91 15.03
C ASN A 152 -3.05 7.68 16.14
N ALA A 153 -3.78 8.72 15.83
CA ALA A 153 -4.57 9.49 16.81
C ALA A 153 -5.96 8.91 17.00
#